data_77fb2f363da66fd1114c62e68047d82c
#
_entry.id   77fb2f363da66fd1114c62e68047d82c
#
_cell.length_a   1.000
_cell.length_b   1.000
_cell.length_c   1.000
_cell.angle_alpha   90.00
_cell.angle_beta   90.00
_cell.angle_gamma   90.00
#
_symmetry.space_group_name_H-M   'P 1'
#
loop_
_entity.id
_entity.type
_entity.pdbx_description
1 polymer ?
#
loop_
_entity_poly.entity_id
_entity_poly.type
_entity_poly.pdbx_seq_one_letter_code
_entity_poly.pdbx_strand_id
1 'polypeptide(L)'
;MFEYFYNEILRRTIISFGTLFNQISIKHKDSADATTDVIRVPLAYGPTQKFLARLNQSPDLNKATSLSLPRMSFEFTGLTYDPSRKVTTTQKIVVQNPDSTTPDEKKAYMPVPYNMQFELAIMCKLNDDALQIVEQIIPYFQPSYNLTVNLVSSINEKRDIPIILENITFQDDYEGDFEARRVLLYTLRFTAKTYLFGPVTDASKDIITKSTVNYLTGTDTSNAQRNLTYSVVPRAIQNYDGTVLTNLSTDITKTQTTFEVDDGSTVTASSGDTSVYIDVGGEELYVKAVDGNKLTVKRGQDGTTKLAHIRGTSVKSITTADNVLVEEGDDFGFSGTTVGD
;
A
#
# COMPACT_ATOMS: atom_id res chain seq x y z
N MET A 1 11.17 17.28 -16.71
CA MET A 1 12.37 16.52 -17.05
C MET A 1 12.13 15.11 -16.55
N PHE A 2 12.46 14.08 -17.34
CA PHE A 2 12.16 12.71 -16.98
C PHE A 2 13.26 12.17 -16.06
N GLU A 3 12.87 11.73 -14.85
CA GLU A 3 13.74 11.00 -13.93
C GLU A 3 13.56 9.49 -14.15
N TYR A 4 14.61 8.72 -13.87
CA TYR A 4 14.51 7.26 -13.96
C TYR A 4 13.61 6.73 -12.85
N PHE A 5 12.59 5.98 -13.24
CA PHE A 5 11.78 5.16 -12.34
C PHE A 5 11.29 3.90 -13.05
N TYR A 6 11.07 2.84 -12.31
CA TYR A 6 10.57 1.59 -12.86
C TYR A 6 9.72 0.83 -11.83
N ASN A 7 8.40 0.91 -11.99
CA ASN A 7 7.42 0.29 -11.09
C ASN A 7 7.09 -1.17 -11.49
N GLU A 8 7.67 -1.71 -12.56
CA GLU A 8 7.45 -3.07 -13.10
C GLU A 8 5.98 -3.40 -13.48
N ILE A 9 5.11 -2.42 -13.61
CA ILE A 9 3.67 -2.61 -13.82
C ILE A 9 3.39 -3.48 -15.05
N LEU A 10 3.98 -3.12 -16.19
CA LEU A 10 3.78 -3.87 -17.42
C LEU A 10 4.27 -5.32 -17.29
N ARG A 11 5.45 -5.51 -16.71
CA ARG A 11 6.03 -6.83 -16.49
C ARG A 11 5.14 -7.69 -15.59
N ARG A 12 4.67 -7.13 -14.49
CA ARG A 12 3.80 -7.84 -13.54
C ARG A 12 2.47 -8.21 -14.18
N THR A 13 1.87 -7.31 -14.95
CA THR A 13 0.62 -7.59 -15.66
C THR A 13 0.81 -8.70 -16.71
N ILE A 14 1.91 -8.70 -17.45
CA ILE A 14 2.23 -9.77 -18.42
C ILE A 14 2.40 -11.12 -17.72
N ILE A 15 3.16 -11.17 -16.63
CA ILE A 15 3.38 -12.41 -15.86
C ILE A 15 2.05 -12.91 -15.29
N SER A 16 1.25 -12.01 -14.71
CA SER A 16 -0.04 -12.35 -14.12
C SER A 16 -1.02 -12.88 -15.17
N PHE A 17 -1.03 -12.29 -16.37
CA PHE A 17 -1.81 -12.80 -17.48
C PHE A 17 -1.39 -14.24 -17.86
N GLY A 18 -0.08 -14.51 -17.97
CA GLY A 18 0.42 -15.86 -18.26
C GLY A 18 0.07 -16.90 -17.19
N THR A 19 -0.01 -16.49 -15.93
CA THR A 19 -0.37 -17.43 -14.84
C THR A 19 -1.80 -17.95 -14.93
N LEU A 20 -2.73 -17.22 -15.55
CA LEU A 20 -4.12 -17.65 -15.72
C LEU A 20 -4.24 -18.95 -16.53
N PHE A 21 -3.38 -19.12 -17.54
CA PHE A 21 -3.48 -20.23 -18.48
C PHE A 21 -2.45 -21.34 -18.22
N ASN A 22 -1.65 -21.24 -17.17
CA ASN A 22 -0.53 -22.15 -16.92
C ASN A 22 -0.94 -23.54 -16.40
N GLN A 23 -2.21 -23.75 -16.04
CA GLN A 23 -2.69 -25.03 -15.47
C GLN A 23 -3.64 -25.80 -16.39
N ILE A 24 -3.78 -25.39 -17.64
CA ILE A 24 -4.66 -26.06 -18.60
C ILE A 24 -4.10 -27.44 -18.95
N SER A 25 -4.95 -28.44 -18.90
CA SER A 25 -4.63 -29.82 -19.24
C SER A 25 -5.73 -30.45 -20.10
N ILE A 26 -5.35 -31.34 -21.00
CA ILE A 26 -6.26 -32.13 -21.81
C ILE A 26 -6.28 -33.56 -21.32
N LYS A 27 -7.39 -34.26 -21.58
CA LYS A 27 -7.57 -35.66 -21.19
C LYS A 27 -7.95 -36.46 -22.43
N HIS A 28 -7.18 -37.50 -22.74
CA HIS A 28 -7.55 -38.50 -23.71
C HIS A 28 -8.33 -39.61 -23.03
N LYS A 29 -9.41 -40.05 -23.68
CA LYS A 29 -10.29 -41.11 -23.20
C LYS A 29 -10.24 -42.29 -24.18
N ASP A 30 -10.37 -43.50 -23.65
CA ASP A 30 -10.55 -44.70 -24.44
C ASP A 30 -12.02 -44.91 -24.83
N SER A 31 -12.31 -45.84 -25.72
CA SER A 31 -13.64 -46.23 -26.18
C SER A 31 -14.61 -46.62 -25.04
N ALA A 32 -14.08 -46.93 -23.85
CA ALA A 32 -14.81 -47.24 -22.64
C ALA A 32 -15.02 -46.02 -21.69
N ASP A 33 -14.76 -44.77 -22.18
CA ASP A 33 -14.79 -43.52 -21.44
C ASP A 33 -13.82 -43.44 -20.25
N ALA A 34 -12.85 -44.34 -20.16
CA ALA A 34 -11.79 -44.33 -19.18
C ALA A 34 -10.67 -43.35 -19.58
N THR A 35 -10.22 -42.51 -18.67
CA THR A 35 -9.12 -41.56 -18.92
C THR A 35 -7.81 -42.35 -19.07
N THR A 36 -7.22 -42.31 -20.29
CA THR A 36 -5.99 -43.01 -20.63
C THR A 36 -4.76 -42.18 -20.38
N ASP A 37 -4.84 -40.88 -20.64
CA ASP A 37 -3.71 -39.96 -20.45
C ASP A 37 -4.20 -38.54 -20.07
N VAL A 38 -3.39 -37.81 -19.27
CA VAL A 38 -3.61 -36.43 -18.88
C VAL A 38 -2.38 -35.62 -19.24
N ILE A 39 -2.49 -34.79 -20.26
CA ILE A 39 -1.37 -33.98 -20.76
C ILE A 39 -1.56 -32.52 -20.31
N ARG A 40 -0.59 -32.00 -19.59
CA ARG A 40 -0.54 -30.56 -19.29
C ARG A 40 -0.06 -29.82 -20.54
N VAL A 41 -0.80 -28.79 -20.96
CA VAL A 41 -0.48 -27.98 -22.12
C VAL A 41 0.57 -26.93 -21.74
N PRO A 42 1.79 -26.99 -22.32
CA PRO A 42 2.83 -26.02 -22.01
C PRO A 42 2.50 -24.65 -22.57
N LEU A 43 2.69 -23.61 -21.75
CA LEU A 43 2.52 -22.22 -22.10
C LEU A 43 3.88 -21.52 -22.20
N ALA A 44 4.07 -20.68 -23.21
CA ALA A 44 5.30 -19.89 -23.36
C ALA A 44 4.99 -18.46 -23.80
N TYR A 45 5.81 -17.50 -23.35
CA TYR A 45 5.74 -16.11 -23.82
C TYR A 45 6.51 -15.95 -25.13
N GLY A 46 5.87 -15.41 -26.13
CA GLY A 46 6.49 -15.07 -27.42
C GLY A 46 5.51 -15.11 -28.59
N PRO A 47 5.90 -14.50 -29.71
CA PRO A 47 5.05 -14.42 -30.89
C PRO A 47 4.77 -15.81 -31.49
N THR A 48 3.54 -16.00 -31.92
CA THR A 48 3.04 -17.24 -32.55
C THR A 48 3.93 -17.67 -33.70
N GLN A 49 4.37 -16.75 -34.54
CA GLN A 49 5.23 -17.00 -35.69
C GLN A 49 6.55 -17.70 -35.34
N LYS A 50 7.13 -17.37 -34.16
CA LYS A 50 8.36 -18.03 -33.69
C LYS A 50 8.16 -19.52 -33.43
N PHE A 51 7.00 -19.88 -32.94
CA PHE A 51 6.66 -21.29 -32.66
C PHE A 51 6.28 -22.01 -33.92
N LEU A 52 5.55 -21.41 -34.87
CA LEU A 52 5.25 -21.96 -36.17
C LEU A 52 6.52 -22.19 -37.00
N ALA A 53 7.44 -21.22 -37.02
CA ALA A 53 8.73 -21.38 -37.70
C ALA A 53 9.55 -22.59 -37.17
N ARG A 54 9.48 -22.82 -35.84
CA ARG A 54 10.14 -24.00 -35.25
C ARG A 54 9.45 -25.31 -35.56
N LEU A 55 8.14 -25.31 -35.77
CA LEU A 55 7.40 -26.51 -36.23
C LEU A 55 7.73 -26.85 -37.66
N ASN A 56 7.97 -25.86 -38.52
CA ASN A 56 8.32 -26.04 -39.93
C ASN A 56 9.81 -26.39 -40.15
N GLN A 57 10.69 -26.13 -39.17
CA GLN A 57 12.07 -26.61 -39.24
C GLN A 57 12.07 -28.13 -39.09
N SER A 58 12.47 -28.82 -40.13
CA SER A 58 12.66 -30.30 -40.14
C SER A 58 13.46 -30.69 -38.89
N PRO A 59 12.98 -31.60 -38.03
CA PRO A 59 13.75 -32.08 -36.93
C PRO A 59 14.99 -32.79 -37.48
N ASP A 60 16.16 -32.22 -37.25
CA ASP A 60 17.41 -32.95 -37.39
C ASP A 60 17.30 -34.16 -36.45
N LEU A 61 17.32 -35.36 -36.98
CA LEU A 61 17.08 -36.61 -36.23
C LEU A 61 17.98 -36.79 -35.00
N ASN A 62 18.99 -35.94 -34.84
CA ASN A 62 19.95 -35.95 -33.74
C ASN A 62 19.72 -34.87 -32.67
N LYS A 63 18.75 -33.98 -32.82
CA LYS A 63 18.43 -32.96 -31.82
C LYS A 63 17.01 -33.15 -31.29
N ALA A 64 16.90 -33.56 -30.05
CA ALA A 64 15.65 -33.73 -29.29
C ALA A 64 14.90 -32.40 -28.98
N THR A 65 14.80 -31.50 -29.97
CA THR A 65 14.13 -30.20 -29.82
C THR A 65 12.91 -30.06 -30.71
N SER A 66 12.20 -31.16 -30.96
CA SER A 66 10.89 -31.09 -31.60
C SER A 66 9.89 -30.46 -30.61
N LEU A 67 9.23 -29.38 -31.03
CA LEU A 67 8.12 -28.80 -30.25
C LEU A 67 6.97 -29.80 -30.22
N SER A 68 6.63 -30.28 -29.04
CA SER A 68 5.43 -31.12 -28.86
C SER A 68 4.16 -30.27 -28.96
N LEU A 69 3.16 -30.77 -29.67
CA LEU A 69 1.78 -30.27 -29.64
C LEU A 69 0.95 -31.18 -28.74
N PRO A 70 -0.06 -30.70 -28.04
CA PRO A 70 -0.57 -29.32 -28.01
C PRO A 70 0.32 -28.33 -27.24
N ARG A 71 0.25 -27.05 -27.62
CA ARG A 71 1.03 -25.98 -27.00
C ARG A 71 0.28 -24.65 -27.06
N MET A 72 0.51 -23.81 -26.07
CA MET A 72 0.02 -22.44 -26.05
C MET A 72 1.18 -21.44 -26.05
N SER A 73 0.98 -20.31 -26.71
CA SER A 73 1.85 -19.16 -26.61
C SER A 73 1.04 -17.90 -26.38
N PHE A 74 1.60 -16.95 -25.67
CA PHE A 74 0.97 -15.64 -25.53
C PHE A 74 1.97 -14.52 -25.74
N GLU A 75 1.48 -13.40 -26.23
CA GLU A 75 2.30 -12.21 -26.42
C GLU A 75 1.51 -10.94 -26.06
N PHE A 76 2.26 -9.93 -25.67
CA PHE A 76 1.76 -8.57 -25.54
C PHE A 76 1.86 -7.88 -26.90
N THR A 77 0.71 -7.48 -27.47
CA THR A 77 0.63 -6.97 -28.84
C THR A 77 0.54 -5.45 -28.92
N GLY A 78 0.02 -4.79 -27.89
CA GLY A 78 -0.12 -3.34 -27.93
C GLY A 78 -0.57 -2.70 -26.63
N LEU A 79 -0.40 -1.38 -26.58
CA LEU A 79 -0.82 -0.51 -25.47
C LEU A 79 -1.60 0.67 -26.03
N THR A 80 -2.83 0.86 -25.55
CA THR A 80 -3.71 1.94 -26.00
C THR A 80 -4.19 2.76 -24.81
N TYR A 81 -4.12 4.09 -24.89
CA TYR A 81 -4.67 4.98 -23.86
C TYR A 81 -6.19 4.87 -23.82
N ASP A 82 -6.76 4.84 -22.61
CA ASP A 82 -8.21 4.80 -22.41
C ASP A 82 -8.75 6.13 -21.87
N PRO A 83 -9.29 7.00 -22.74
CA PRO A 83 -9.79 8.31 -22.32
C PRO A 83 -11.04 8.22 -21.43
N SER A 84 -11.80 7.13 -21.48
CA SER A 84 -13.04 6.97 -20.71
C SER A 84 -12.79 6.84 -19.22
N ARG A 85 -11.61 6.32 -18.82
CA ARG A 85 -11.19 6.15 -17.43
C ARG A 85 -10.23 7.24 -16.95
N LYS A 86 -10.09 8.35 -17.68
CA LYS A 86 -9.21 9.45 -17.32
C LYS A 86 -9.55 10.01 -15.95
N VAL A 87 -8.55 10.13 -15.09
CA VAL A 87 -8.63 10.78 -13.79
C VAL A 87 -8.00 12.17 -13.85
N THR A 88 -8.32 13.03 -12.89
CA THR A 88 -7.77 14.39 -12.79
C THR A 88 -6.24 14.35 -12.65
N THR A 89 -5.55 15.12 -13.50
CA THR A 89 -4.07 15.12 -13.57
C THR A 89 -3.38 15.76 -12.36
N THR A 90 -4.10 16.60 -11.62
CA THR A 90 -3.56 17.35 -10.46
C THR A 90 -3.71 16.61 -9.14
N GLN A 91 -4.55 15.57 -9.11
CA GLN A 91 -4.79 14.79 -7.89
C GLN A 91 -3.61 13.89 -7.58
N LYS A 92 -3.26 13.80 -6.30
CA LYS A 92 -2.20 12.93 -5.78
C LYS A 92 -2.78 11.92 -4.82
N ILE A 93 -2.21 10.74 -4.82
CA ILE A 93 -2.41 9.72 -3.78
C ILE A 93 -1.30 9.95 -2.75
N VAL A 94 -1.69 10.05 -1.49
CA VAL A 94 -0.78 10.16 -0.35
C VAL A 94 -0.96 8.90 0.48
N VAL A 95 0.12 8.18 0.73
CA VAL A 95 0.12 6.96 1.52
C VAL A 95 1.15 7.10 2.62
N GLN A 96 0.71 6.87 3.85
CA GLN A 96 1.60 6.73 5.00
C GLN A 96 2.06 5.28 5.10
N ASN A 97 3.33 5.07 5.39
CA ASN A 97 3.87 3.73 5.62
C ASN A 97 3.67 3.37 7.10
N PRO A 98 2.77 2.44 7.43
CA PRO A 98 2.49 2.08 8.82
C PRO A 98 3.65 1.34 9.51
N ASP A 99 4.59 0.77 8.74
CA ASP A 99 5.71 0.00 9.29
C ASP A 99 6.97 0.85 9.59
N SER A 100 6.89 2.16 9.39
CA SER A 100 8.03 3.06 9.62
C SER A 100 7.95 3.68 11.00
N THR A 101 9.01 3.52 11.79
CA THR A 101 9.21 4.20 13.09
C THR A 101 9.29 5.72 12.96
N THR A 102 9.41 6.23 11.75
CA THR A 102 9.26 7.65 11.41
C THR A 102 8.18 7.77 10.36
N PRO A 103 7.20 8.69 10.49
CA PRO A 103 6.15 8.88 9.50
C PRO A 103 6.78 9.15 8.12
N ASP A 104 6.66 8.16 7.24
CA ASP A 104 7.20 8.21 5.90
C ASP A 104 6.04 8.34 4.92
N GLU A 105 5.77 9.57 4.53
CA GLU A 105 4.69 9.89 3.64
C GLU A 105 5.16 9.78 2.19
N LYS A 106 4.50 8.93 1.39
CA LYS A 106 4.78 8.77 -0.04
C LYS A 106 3.68 9.37 -0.88
N LYS A 107 4.06 10.12 -1.90
CA LYS A 107 3.14 10.79 -2.81
C LYS A 107 3.32 10.28 -4.24
N ALA A 108 2.21 9.95 -4.88
CA ALA A 108 2.18 9.60 -6.30
C ALA A 108 1.06 10.37 -6.99
N TYR A 109 1.26 10.78 -8.23
CA TYR A 109 0.17 11.30 -9.04
C TYR A 109 -0.81 10.18 -9.40
N MET A 110 -2.08 10.55 -9.61
CA MET A 110 -3.09 9.61 -10.07
C MET A 110 -2.62 8.88 -11.33
N PRO A 111 -2.88 7.57 -11.43
CA PRO A 111 -2.39 6.78 -12.55
C PRO A 111 -3.11 7.09 -13.85
N VAL A 112 -2.40 6.85 -14.93
CA VAL A 112 -2.92 6.99 -16.29
C VAL A 112 -3.51 5.64 -16.73
N PRO A 113 -4.78 5.61 -17.19
CA PRO A 113 -5.42 4.38 -17.64
C PRO A 113 -4.94 3.98 -19.03
N TYR A 114 -4.54 2.73 -19.16
CA TYR A 114 -4.16 2.10 -20.43
C TYR A 114 -4.81 0.73 -20.57
N ASN A 115 -5.12 0.38 -21.81
CA ASN A 115 -5.56 -0.94 -22.22
C ASN A 115 -4.36 -1.69 -22.81
N MET A 116 -3.99 -2.82 -22.20
CA MET A 116 -2.96 -3.73 -22.69
C MET A 116 -3.61 -4.82 -23.53
N GLN A 117 -3.16 -4.97 -24.75
CA GLN A 117 -3.66 -5.99 -25.66
C GLN A 117 -2.78 -7.24 -25.60
N PHE A 118 -3.41 -8.40 -25.48
CA PHE A 118 -2.76 -9.69 -25.44
C PHE A 118 -3.36 -10.61 -26.49
N GLU A 119 -2.52 -11.45 -27.05
CA GLU A 119 -2.91 -12.53 -27.94
C GLU A 119 -2.45 -13.85 -27.33
N LEU A 120 -3.38 -14.80 -27.18
CA LEU A 120 -3.12 -16.17 -26.77
C LEU A 120 -3.36 -17.08 -27.96
N ALA A 121 -2.33 -17.75 -28.41
CA ALA A 121 -2.38 -18.72 -29.49
C ALA A 121 -2.33 -20.14 -28.94
N ILE A 122 -3.26 -20.98 -29.38
CA ILE A 122 -3.37 -22.37 -29.03
C ILE A 122 -3.06 -23.16 -30.29
N MET A 123 -2.02 -23.99 -30.26
CA MET A 123 -1.55 -24.78 -31.36
C MET A 123 -1.78 -26.26 -31.04
N CYS A 124 -2.60 -26.93 -31.85
CA CYS A 124 -2.95 -28.32 -31.67
C CYS A 124 -2.84 -29.12 -33.01
N LYS A 125 -2.69 -30.42 -32.90
CA LYS A 125 -2.76 -31.34 -34.04
C LYS A 125 -4.17 -31.89 -34.24
N LEU A 126 -4.88 -32.14 -33.13
CA LEU A 126 -6.23 -32.68 -33.12
C LEU A 126 -7.21 -31.55 -32.73
N ASN A 127 -8.36 -31.54 -33.41
CA ASN A 127 -9.40 -30.55 -33.12
C ASN A 127 -10.03 -30.76 -31.72
N ASP A 128 -10.15 -31.99 -31.30
CA ASP A 128 -10.68 -32.34 -29.98
C ASP A 128 -9.84 -31.74 -28.84
N ASP A 129 -8.51 -31.83 -28.98
CA ASP A 129 -7.58 -31.20 -28.02
C ASP A 129 -7.77 -29.66 -27.94
N ALA A 130 -7.95 -29.04 -29.11
CA ALA A 130 -8.15 -27.61 -29.19
C ALA A 130 -9.47 -27.18 -28.55
N LEU A 131 -10.55 -27.90 -28.79
CA LEU A 131 -11.86 -27.63 -28.20
C LEU A 131 -11.84 -27.82 -26.69
N GLN A 132 -11.18 -28.87 -26.17
CA GLN A 132 -11.03 -29.07 -24.74
C GLN A 132 -10.31 -27.88 -24.07
N ILE A 133 -9.27 -27.32 -24.72
CA ILE A 133 -8.55 -26.16 -24.19
C ILE A 133 -9.44 -24.90 -24.20
N VAL A 134 -10.09 -24.62 -25.33
CA VAL A 134 -10.93 -23.44 -25.51
C VAL A 134 -12.13 -23.47 -24.57
N GLU A 135 -12.76 -24.63 -24.39
CA GLU A 135 -13.89 -24.81 -23.47
C GLU A 135 -13.49 -24.63 -22.00
N GLN A 136 -12.25 -24.89 -21.62
CA GLN A 136 -11.76 -24.58 -20.29
C GLN A 136 -11.52 -23.08 -20.06
N ILE A 137 -11.33 -22.26 -21.11
CA ILE A 137 -11.02 -20.84 -21.01
C ILE A 137 -12.28 -19.98 -21.03
N ILE A 138 -13.17 -20.19 -22.01
CA ILE A 138 -14.31 -19.31 -22.29
C ILE A 138 -15.20 -19.03 -21.08
N PRO A 139 -15.61 -20.04 -20.28
CA PRO A 139 -16.59 -19.82 -19.19
C PRO A 139 -16.14 -18.85 -18.10
N TYR A 140 -14.84 -18.62 -17.96
CA TYR A 140 -14.30 -17.68 -16.96
C TYR A 140 -14.45 -16.21 -17.37
N PHE A 141 -14.73 -15.93 -18.65
CA PHE A 141 -14.82 -14.59 -19.20
C PHE A 141 -16.28 -14.18 -19.48
N GLN A 142 -16.98 -13.66 -18.44
CA GLN A 142 -18.38 -13.23 -18.49
C GLN A 142 -18.54 -11.76 -18.04
N PRO A 143 -18.33 -10.76 -18.83
CA PRO A 143 -17.46 -10.65 -20.01
C PRO A 143 -16.00 -10.52 -19.64
N SER A 144 -15.66 -10.34 -18.34
CA SER A 144 -14.30 -10.11 -17.87
C SER A 144 -13.94 -10.99 -16.69
N TYR A 145 -12.67 -11.33 -16.61
CA TYR A 145 -12.04 -11.94 -15.44
C TYR A 145 -11.22 -10.89 -14.70
N ASN A 146 -11.44 -10.73 -13.39
CA ASN A 146 -10.71 -9.75 -12.59
C ASN A 146 -9.45 -10.40 -11.98
N LEU A 147 -8.31 -9.78 -12.24
CA LEU A 147 -7.02 -10.22 -11.74
C LEU A 147 -6.44 -9.15 -10.82
N THR A 148 -6.23 -9.48 -9.54
CA THR A 148 -5.60 -8.56 -8.58
C THR A 148 -4.09 -8.52 -8.79
N VAL A 149 -3.55 -7.35 -9.12
CA VAL A 149 -2.13 -7.13 -9.34
C VAL A 149 -1.62 -6.04 -8.42
N ASN A 150 -0.47 -6.28 -7.77
CA ASN A 150 0.24 -5.23 -7.05
C ASN A 150 0.98 -4.35 -8.05
N LEU A 151 0.41 -3.17 -8.36
CA LEU A 151 0.95 -2.27 -9.37
C LEU A 151 2.18 -1.52 -8.89
N VAL A 152 2.16 -1.02 -7.64
CA VAL A 152 3.27 -0.26 -7.07
C VAL A 152 3.58 -0.79 -5.67
N SER A 153 4.68 -1.52 -5.55
CA SER A 153 5.06 -2.16 -4.28
C SER A 153 5.45 -1.15 -3.20
N SER A 154 6.04 -0.02 -3.58
CA SER A 154 6.52 1.00 -2.64
C SER A 154 5.41 1.69 -1.84
N ILE A 155 4.17 1.65 -2.34
CA ILE A 155 2.97 2.19 -1.69
C ILE A 155 1.91 1.09 -1.46
N ASN A 156 2.26 -0.18 -1.68
CA ASN A 156 1.38 -1.35 -1.59
C ASN A 156 0.04 -1.20 -2.37
N GLU A 157 0.09 -0.50 -3.51
CA GLU A 157 -1.08 -0.26 -4.33
C GLU A 157 -1.46 -1.51 -5.12
N LYS A 158 -2.52 -2.17 -4.69
CA LYS A 158 -3.11 -3.34 -5.36
C LYS A 158 -4.38 -2.93 -6.08
N ARG A 159 -4.52 -3.33 -7.33
CA ARG A 159 -5.75 -3.10 -8.10
C ARG A 159 -6.20 -4.34 -8.84
N ASP A 160 -7.51 -4.44 -8.99
CA ASP A 160 -8.13 -5.43 -9.82
C ASP A 160 -8.10 -4.95 -11.27
N ILE A 161 -7.47 -5.75 -12.11
CA ILE A 161 -7.35 -5.50 -13.55
C ILE A 161 -8.35 -6.42 -14.24
N PRO A 162 -9.44 -5.88 -14.81
CA PRO A 162 -10.35 -6.66 -15.62
C PRO A 162 -9.70 -7.04 -16.95
N ILE A 163 -9.69 -8.33 -17.24
CA ILE A 163 -9.23 -8.90 -18.51
C ILE A 163 -10.47 -9.32 -19.28
N ILE A 164 -10.66 -8.74 -20.44
CA ILE A 164 -11.82 -8.95 -21.32
C ILE A 164 -11.40 -9.80 -22.51
N LEU A 165 -12.14 -10.87 -22.78
CA LEU A 165 -11.99 -11.63 -24.02
C LEU A 165 -12.78 -10.91 -25.12
N GLU A 166 -12.08 -10.43 -26.16
CA GLU A 166 -12.69 -9.67 -27.25
C GLU A 166 -13.10 -10.52 -28.44
N ASN A 167 -12.22 -11.41 -28.85
CA ASN A 167 -12.42 -12.20 -30.06
C ASN A 167 -11.69 -13.53 -30.01
N ILE A 168 -12.25 -14.51 -30.70
CA ILE A 168 -11.65 -15.83 -30.94
C ILE A 168 -11.67 -16.08 -32.43
N THR A 169 -10.50 -16.32 -33.00
CA THR A 169 -10.36 -16.69 -34.41
C THR A 169 -9.78 -18.08 -34.51
N PHE A 170 -10.26 -18.80 -35.48
CA PHE A 170 -9.80 -20.17 -35.83
C PHE A 170 -9.18 -20.17 -37.20
N GLN A 171 -8.00 -20.76 -37.32
CA GLN A 171 -7.32 -21.02 -38.58
C GLN A 171 -6.95 -22.49 -38.65
N ASP A 172 -7.32 -23.12 -39.73
CA ASP A 172 -6.90 -24.46 -40.11
C ASP A 172 -5.98 -24.33 -41.32
N ASP A 173 -4.68 -24.23 -41.04
CA ASP A 173 -3.69 -24.11 -42.11
C ASP A 173 -3.38 -25.53 -42.65
N TYR A 174 -4.01 -25.82 -43.76
CA TYR A 174 -3.72 -26.99 -44.56
C TYR A 174 -2.95 -26.57 -45.82
N GLU A 175 -1.64 -26.58 -45.73
CA GLU A 175 -0.75 -26.26 -46.86
C GLU A 175 0.04 -27.52 -47.23
N GLY A 176 -0.25 -28.11 -48.42
CA GLY A 176 0.58 -29.13 -49.03
C GLY A 176 0.03 -30.57 -49.07
N ASP A 177 0.86 -31.53 -49.48
CA ASP A 177 0.56 -32.95 -49.65
C ASP A 177 0.07 -33.63 -48.36
N PHE A 178 -0.55 -34.82 -48.51
CA PHE A 178 -1.08 -35.65 -47.42
C PHE A 178 -0.09 -35.93 -46.24
N GLU A 179 1.19 -35.70 -46.46
CA GLU A 179 2.25 -35.85 -45.46
C GLU A 179 2.53 -34.55 -44.69
N ALA A 180 1.96 -33.39 -45.11
CA ALA A 180 2.20 -32.11 -44.45
C ALA A 180 1.56 -32.08 -43.07
N ARG A 181 2.30 -31.54 -42.11
CA ARG A 181 1.85 -31.41 -40.72
C ARG A 181 0.72 -30.37 -40.61
N ARG A 182 -0.48 -30.84 -40.35
CA ARG A 182 -1.64 -29.98 -40.04
C ARG A 182 -1.47 -29.39 -38.68
N VAL A 183 -1.58 -28.06 -38.57
CA VAL A 183 -1.60 -27.33 -37.30
C VAL A 183 -2.88 -26.53 -37.23
N LEU A 184 -3.69 -26.81 -36.23
CA LEU A 184 -4.87 -26.06 -35.90
C LEU A 184 -4.44 -24.91 -35.00
N LEU A 185 -4.77 -23.67 -35.36
CA LEU A 185 -4.44 -22.47 -34.66
C LEU A 185 -5.71 -21.78 -34.20
N TYR A 186 -5.91 -21.67 -32.85
CA TYR A 186 -6.90 -20.80 -32.24
C TYR A 186 -6.19 -19.58 -31.67
N THR A 187 -6.66 -18.40 -32.01
CA THR A 187 -6.13 -17.15 -31.53
C THR A 187 -7.20 -16.41 -30.74
N LEU A 188 -6.97 -16.22 -29.45
CA LEU A 188 -7.83 -15.49 -28.52
C LEU A 188 -7.22 -14.13 -28.23
N ARG A 189 -7.99 -13.07 -28.43
CA ARG A 189 -7.56 -11.70 -28.17
C ARG A 189 -8.19 -11.18 -26.89
N PHE A 190 -7.34 -10.61 -26.04
CA PHE A 190 -7.74 -10.08 -24.74
C PHE A 190 -7.31 -8.64 -24.58
N THR A 191 -8.13 -7.87 -23.86
CA THR A 191 -7.78 -6.52 -23.41
C THR A 191 -7.78 -6.49 -21.88
N ALA A 192 -6.63 -6.16 -21.28
CA ALA A 192 -6.48 -5.93 -19.86
C ALA A 192 -6.50 -4.43 -19.57
N LYS A 193 -7.45 -3.98 -18.74
CA LYS A 193 -7.63 -2.56 -18.38
C LYS A 193 -6.74 -2.19 -17.20
N THR A 194 -5.50 -1.80 -17.46
CA THR A 194 -4.51 -1.48 -16.44
C THR A 194 -4.37 0.02 -16.18
N TYR A 195 -3.55 0.35 -15.17
CA TYR A 195 -3.20 1.71 -14.79
C TYR A 195 -1.67 1.83 -14.68
N LEU A 196 -1.11 2.88 -15.28
CA LEU A 196 0.30 3.18 -15.19
C LEU A 196 0.53 4.32 -14.21
N PHE A 197 1.31 4.05 -13.18
CA PHE A 197 1.73 5.03 -12.19
C PHE A 197 3.05 5.69 -12.61
N GLY A 198 3.17 6.99 -12.32
CA GLY A 198 4.41 7.73 -12.43
C GLY A 198 5.38 7.43 -11.28
N PRO A 199 6.42 8.27 -11.13
CA PRO A 199 7.34 8.16 -10.02
C PRO A 199 6.64 8.40 -8.68
N VAL A 200 7.04 7.64 -7.67
CA VAL A 200 6.65 7.84 -6.28
C VAL A 200 7.71 8.72 -5.65
N THR A 201 7.29 9.85 -5.09
CA THR A 201 8.18 10.78 -4.38
C THR A 201 7.96 10.63 -2.89
N ASP A 202 9.06 10.60 -2.14
CA ASP A 202 8.99 10.72 -0.69
C ASP A 202 8.59 12.16 -0.38
N ALA A 203 7.58 12.33 0.47
CA ALA A 203 7.20 13.65 0.91
C ALA A 203 8.28 14.20 1.83
N SER A 204 8.58 15.48 1.69
CA SER A 204 9.41 16.19 2.66
C SER A 204 8.77 16.02 4.05
N LYS A 205 9.57 15.60 5.02
CA LYS A 205 9.16 15.42 6.42
C LYS A 205 8.99 16.75 7.17
N ASP A 206 9.08 17.85 6.45
CA ASP A 206 9.01 19.20 7.05
C ASP A 206 7.56 19.53 7.45
N ILE A 207 7.15 19.02 8.59
CA ILE A 207 5.92 19.42 9.28
C ILE A 207 6.29 20.60 10.17
N ILE A 208 5.48 21.65 10.14
CA ILE A 208 5.61 22.77 11.07
C ILE A 208 5.21 22.26 12.47
N THR A 209 6.22 21.92 13.27
CA THR A 209 6.02 21.41 14.64
C THR A 209 5.91 22.53 15.66
N LYS A 210 6.45 23.72 15.36
CA LYS A 210 6.41 24.89 16.24
C LYS A 210 6.34 26.17 15.41
N SER A 211 5.42 27.04 15.75
CA SER A 211 5.37 28.40 15.21
C SER A 211 5.72 29.39 16.33
N THR A 212 6.76 30.22 16.13
CA THR A 212 7.19 31.21 17.08
C THR A 212 7.08 32.59 16.42
N VAL A 213 6.31 33.47 17.04
CA VAL A 213 6.11 34.86 16.59
C VAL A 213 6.73 35.78 17.64
N ASN A 214 7.71 36.59 17.22
CA ASN A 214 8.33 37.60 18.08
C ASN A 214 7.80 38.97 17.72
N TYR A 215 7.23 39.68 18.71
CA TYR A 215 6.81 41.06 18.58
C TYR A 215 7.88 41.94 19.23
N LEU A 216 8.53 42.74 18.42
CA LEU A 216 9.65 43.56 18.81
C LEU A 216 9.25 45.04 18.74
N THR A 217 9.72 45.88 19.67
CA THR A 217 9.62 47.33 19.54
C THR A 217 10.81 47.86 18.76
N GLY A 218 10.58 48.30 17.52
CA GLY A 218 11.61 48.81 16.62
C GLY A 218 11.98 47.84 15.49
N THR A 219 12.80 48.30 14.59
CA THR A 219 13.24 47.56 13.40
C THR A 219 14.52 46.75 13.63
N ASP A 220 15.18 46.96 14.74
CA ASP A 220 16.42 46.24 15.09
C ASP A 220 16.10 45.08 16.03
N THR A 221 16.32 43.86 15.55
CA THR A 221 16.05 42.63 16.32
C THR A 221 17.06 42.39 17.43
N SER A 222 18.26 42.99 17.33
CA SER A 222 19.36 42.80 18.30
C SER A 222 19.25 43.70 19.55
N ASN A 223 18.61 44.84 19.41
CA ASN A 223 18.55 45.89 20.46
C ASN A 223 17.12 46.29 20.81
N ALA A 224 16.14 45.40 20.60
CA ALA A 224 14.76 45.69 20.94
C ALA A 224 14.57 45.89 22.45
N GLN A 225 14.03 47.09 22.84
CA GLN A 225 13.77 47.39 24.25
C GLN A 225 12.67 46.56 24.89
N ARG A 226 11.77 46.01 24.09
CA ARG A 226 10.72 45.06 24.47
C ARG A 226 10.56 43.97 23.47
N ASN A 227 10.51 42.76 23.92
CA ASN A 227 10.27 41.56 23.12
C ASN A 227 9.11 40.78 23.75
N LEU A 228 8.09 40.48 22.96
CA LEU A 228 7.04 39.53 23.31
C LEU A 228 7.14 38.35 22.34
N THR A 229 7.47 37.18 22.84
CA THR A 229 7.54 35.95 22.09
C THR A 229 6.28 35.14 22.36
N TYR A 230 5.59 34.78 21.30
CA TYR A 230 4.45 33.86 21.31
C TYR A 230 4.80 32.59 20.52
N SER A 231 4.76 31.47 21.20
CA SER A 231 5.01 30.18 20.54
C SER A 231 3.78 29.28 20.62
N VAL A 232 3.40 28.69 19.51
CA VAL A 232 2.30 27.74 19.39
C VAL A 232 2.87 26.40 18.96
N VAL A 233 2.54 25.36 19.71
CA VAL A 233 2.89 23.97 19.46
C VAL A 233 1.60 23.18 19.42
N PRO A 234 1.31 22.38 18.37
CA PRO A 234 0.17 21.46 18.37
C PRO A 234 0.36 20.40 19.46
N ARG A 235 -0.72 20.05 20.12
CA ARG A 235 -0.72 19.09 21.22
C ARG A 235 -2.01 18.29 21.21
N ALA A 236 -1.92 16.98 21.43
CA ALA A 236 -3.09 16.14 21.66
C ALA A 236 -3.75 16.48 23.01
N ILE A 237 -5.08 16.34 23.10
CA ILE A 237 -5.84 16.56 24.34
C ILE A 237 -5.49 15.48 25.37
N GLN A 238 -5.25 14.25 24.91
CA GLN A 238 -4.85 13.13 25.75
C GLN A 238 -3.58 12.49 25.19
N ASN A 239 -2.69 12.11 26.07
CA ASN A 239 -1.50 11.34 25.76
C ASN A 239 -1.70 9.91 26.27
N TYR A 240 -1.69 8.95 25.35
CA TYR A 240 -1.96 7.55 25.66
C TYR A 240 -0.71 6.71 25.92
N ASP A 241 0.46 7.14 25.50
CA ASP A 241 1.70 6.37 25.52
C ASP A 241 2.73 6.81 26.58
N GLY A 242 2.39 7.82 27.38
CA GLY A 242 3.27 8.30 28.44
C GLY A 242 3.80 7.19 29.34
N THR A 243 5.13 7.16 29.56
CA THR A 243 5.77 6.18 30.43
C THR A 243 5.31 6.39 31.88
N VAL A 244 4.85 5.33 32.54
CA VAL A 244 4.50 5.38 33.95
C VAL A 244 5.78 5.60 34.76
N LEU A 245 5.85 6.76 35.46
CA LEU A 245 6.94 7.13 36.34
C LEU A 245 6.75 6.54 37.75
N THR A 246 5.54 6.73 38.29
CA THR A 246 5.18 6.33 39.65
C THR A 246 3.66 6.25 39.77
N ASN A 247 3.11 5.99 40.98
CA ASN A 247 1.69 6.08 41.27
C ASN A 247 1.42 7.03 42.43
N LEU A 248 0.18 7.50 42.54
CA LEU A 248 -0.24 8.28 43.71
C LEU A 248 -0.24 7.40 44.98
N SER A 249 0.42 7.85 46.04
CA SER A 249 0.43 7.15 47.33
C SER A 249 -0.81 7.46 48.17
N THR A 250 -1.50 8.58 47.89
CA THR A 250 -2.72 9.04 48.60
C THR A 250 -3.74 9.62 47.62
N ASP A 251 -5.02 9.63 48.04
CA ASP A 251 -6.07 10.31 47.26
C ASP A 251 -5.79 11.80 47.23
N ILE A 252 -6.06 12.43 46.08
CA ILE A 252 -5.91 13.87 45.91
C ILE A 252 -7.24 14.52 45.50
N THR A 253 -7.51 15.67 46.12
CA THR A 253 -8.70 16.46 45.80
C THR A 253 -8.48 17.42 44.63
N LYS A 254 -9.55 17.97 44.03
CA LYS A 254 -9.47 18.90 42.89
C LYS A 254 -8.63 20.15 43.17
N THR A 255 -8.53 20.58 44.44
CA THR A 255 -7.86 21.84 44.83
C THR A 255 -6.45 21.63 45.38
N GLN A 256 -6.10 20.39 45.66
CA GLN A 256 -4.81 20.05 46.28
C GLN A 256 -3.68 20.21 45.26
N THR A 257 -2.68 21.01 45.61
CA THR A 257 -1.51 21.32 44.75
C THR A 257 -0.23 20.65 45.25
N THR A 258 -0.29 19.93 46.36
CA THR A 258 0.84 19.21 46.94
C THR A 258 0.34 17.85 47.40
N PHE A 259 0.97 16.77 46.90
CA PHE A 259 0.59 15.39 47.18
C PHE A 259 1.81 14.46 47.17
N GLU A 260 1.63 13.23 47.65
CA GLU A 260 2.69 12.23 47.71
C GLU A 260 2.49 11.15 46.63
N VAL A 261 3.62 10.69 46.11
CA VAL A 261 3.73 9.57 45.18
C VAL A 261 4.54 8.43 45.80
N ASP A 262 4.46 7.23 45.24
CA ASP A 262 5.17 6.07 45.75
C ASP A 262 6.68 6.21 45.61
N ASP A 263 7.15 6.79 44.48
CA ASP A 263 8.56 7.08 44.25
C ASP A 263 8.71 8.42 43.53
N GLY A 264 9.15 9.44 44.24
CA GLY A 264 9.38 10.79 43.70
C GLY A 264 10.71 10.95 42.96
N SER A 265 11.63 10.01 43.11
CA SER A 265 12.94 10.07 42.41
C SER A 265 12.83 9.93 40.90
N THR A 266 11.73 9.35 40.42
CA THR A 266 11.42 9.21 39.01
C THR A 266 10.85 10.48 38.36
N VAL A 267 10.44 11.47 39.17
CA VAL A 267 9.83 12.72 38.69
C VAL A 267 10.83 13.86 38.84
N THR A 268 11.06 14.58 37.75
CA THR A 268 11.95 15.75 37.76
C THR A 268 11.13 17.01 37.94
N ALA A 269 11.66 17.98 38.74
CA ALA A 269 11.06 19.30 38.87
C ALA A 269 11.41 20.20 37.69
N SER A 270 10.53 21.12 37.36
CA SER A 270 10.83 22.18 36.38
C SER A 270 11.95 23.09 36.88
N SER A 271 12.91 23.41 36.01
CA SER A 271 14.06 24.25 36.35
C SER A 271 14.48 25.11 35.16
N GLY A 272 14.65 26.39 35.38
CA GLY A 272 15.04 27.36 34.36
C GLY A 272 14.10 27.34 33.15
N ASP A 273 14.64 27.08 31.97
CA ASP A 273 13.88 27.05 30.71
C ASP A 273 13.19 25.68 30.44
N THR A 274 13.40 24.70 31.35
CA THR A 274 12.82 23.36 31.18
C THR A 274 11.54 23.25 32.02
N SER A 275 10.40 23.19 31.34
CA SER A 275 9.10 22.92 31.97
C SER A 275 8.83 21.41 31.94
N VAL A 276 8.51 20.84 33.08
CA VAL A 276 8.18 19.43 33.23
C VAL A 276 6.70 19.28 33.51
N TYR A 277 6.04 18.48 32.72
CA TYR A 277 4.63 18.13 32.84
C TYR A 277 4.46 16.63 33.06
N ILE A 278 3.44 16.29 33.82
CA ILE A 278 3.05 14.92 34.10
C ILE A 278 1.55 14.74 33.87
N ASP A 279 1.14 13.58 33.41
CA ASP A 279 -0.27 13.19 33.32
C ASP A 279 -0.66 12.37 34.55
N VAL A 280 -1.79 12.70 35.14
CA VAL A 280 -2.42 11.94 36.23
C VAL A 280 -3.88 11.70 35.90
N GLY A 281 -4.17 10.51 35.32
CA GLY A 281 -5.54 10.12 35.02
C GLY A 281 -6.23 11.05 34.01
N GLY A 282 -5.49 11.56 33.02
CA GLY A 282 -5.99 12.48 31.98
C GLY A 282 -5.97 13.96 32.41
N GLU A 283 -5.46 14.28 33.59
CA GLU A 283 -5.20 15.68 34.02
C GLU A 283 -3.71 15.98 33.87
N GLU A 284 -3.38 17.05 33.21
CA GLU A 284 -2.03 17.51 33.06
C GLU A 284 -1.63 18.48 34.20
N LEU A 285 -0.46 18.21 34.77
CA LEU A 285 0.09 18.93 35.90
C LEU A 285 1.49 19.43 35.61
N TYR A 286 1.74 20.71 35.85
CA TYR A 286 3.09 21.29 35.80
C TYR A 286 3.81 21.05 37.14
N VAL A 287 4.97 20.41 37.12
CA VAL A 287 5.75 20.06 38.31
C VAL A 287 6.62 21.24 38.72
N LYS A 288 6.29 21.87 39.82
CA LYS A 288 7.04 23.02 40.38
C LYS A 288 8.25 22.61 41.21
N ALA A 289 8.05 21.59 42.05
CA ALA A 289 9.10 21.12 42.96
C ALA A 289 8.86 19.67 43.34
N VAL A 290 9.93 18.96 43.61
CA VAL A 290 9.97 17.59 44.10
C VAL A 290 10.81 17.59 45.37
N ASP A 291 10.23 17.13 46.49
CA ASP A 291 10.91 16.98 47.79
C ASP A 291 10.68 15.57 48.33
N GLY A 292 11.66 14.69 48.07
CA GLY A 292 11.49 13.27 48.31
C GLY A 292 10.31 12.71 47.49
N ASN A 293 9.34 12.11 48.18
CA ASN A 293 8.14 11.57 47.50
C ASN A 293 6.99 12.62 47.38
N LYS A 294 7.24 13.88 47.77
CA LYS A 294 6.25 14.91 47.74
C LYS A 294 6.38 15.84 46.54
N LEU A 295 5.34 15.88 45.72
CA LEU A 295 5.27 16.73 44.54
C LEU A 295 4.48 18.01 44.84
N THR A 296 5.00 19.16 44.41
CA THR A 296 4.28 20.40 44.34
C THR A 296 4.01 20.78 42.89
N VAL A 297 2.74 20.91 42.54
CA VAL A 297 2.30 21.06 41.14
C VAL A 297 1.35 22.22 40.93
N LYS A 298 1.21 22.63 39.68
CA LYS A 298 0.12 23.49 39.24
C LYS A 298 -0.84 22.62 38.41
N ARG A 299 -2.10 22.57 38.84
CA ARG A 299 -3.15 21.69 38.34
C ARG A 299 -3.84 22.26 37.09
N GLY A 300 -4.38 21.34 36.27
CA GLY A 300 -5.22 21.69 35.11
C GLY A 300 -4.46 22.53 34.07
N GLN A 301 -3.36 22.02 33.57
CA GLN A 301 -2.59 22.66 32.51
C GLN A 301 -3.13 22.26 31.14
N ASP A 302 -2.83 23.06 30.13
CA ASP A 302 -3.17 22.85 28.71
C ASP A 302 -4.63 22.47 28.43
N GLY A 303 -5.55 23.13 29.13
CA GLY A 303 -6.98 22.94 28.94
C GLY A 303 -7.57 21.72 29.63
N THR A 304 -6.76 20.92 30.34
CA THR A 304 -7.29 19.80 31.12
C THR A 304 -8.05 20.25 32.37
N THR A 305 -9.09 19.50 32.71
CA THR A 305 -9.93 19.83 33.89
C THR A 305 -9.35 19.25 35.16
N LYS A 306 -9.32 20.04 36.23
CA LYS A 306 -8.90 19.59 37.57
C LYS A 306 -9.88 18.52 38.08
N LEU A 307 -9.39 17.34 38.34
CA LEU A 307 -10.18 16.22 38.86
C LEU A 307 -9.64 15.73 40.21
N ALA A 308 -10.45 15.01 40.95
CA ALA A 308 -9.99 14.25 42.10
C ALA A 308 -9.45 12.90 41.60
N HIS A 309 -8.28 12.49 42.08
CA HIS A 309 -7.69 11.23 41.72
C HIS A 309 -7.50 10.35 42.96
N ILE A 310 -7.70 9.06 42.78
CA ILE A 310 -7.59 8.08 43.88
C ILE A 310 -6.14 7.57 43.97
N ARG A 311 -5.79 7.06 45.13
CA ARG A 311 -4.54 6.33 45.37
C ARG A 311 -4.34 5.24 44.30
N GLY A 312 -3.11 5.08 43.82
CA GLY A 312 -2.75 4.11 42.82
C GLY A 312 -2.99 4.59 41.37
N THR A 313 -3.52 5.79 41.17
CA THR A 313 -3.57 6.39 39.84
C THR A 313 -2.16 6.59 39.30
N SER A 314 -1.90 6.14 38.10
CA SER A 314 -0.59 6.23 37.42
C SER A 314 -0.23 7.70 37.18
N VAL A 315 1.01 8.05 37.48
CA VAL A 315 1.67 9.30 37.13
C VAL A 315 2.55 9.03 35.95
N LYS A 316 2.24 9.60 34.79
CA LYS A 316 2.96 9.35 33.52
C LYS A 316 3.81 10.57 33.15
N SER A 317 4.90 10.31 32.43
CA SER A 317 5.69 11.37 31.81
C SER A 317 4.94 11.94 30.58
N ILE A 318 5.11 13.24 30.37
CA ILE A 318 4.74 13.90 29.12
C ILE A 318 6.03 14.39 28.49
N THR A 319 6.37 13.87 27.30
CA THR A 319 7.59 14.21 26.60
C THR A 319 7.35 15.27 25.53
N THR A 320 8.42 15.87 25.00
CA THR A 320 8.29 16.78 23.85
C THR A 320 7.84 16.07 22.58
N ALA A 321 8.04 14.77 22.49
CA ALA A 321 7.55 13.93 21.40
C ALA A 321 6.01 13.90 21.41
N ASP A 322 5.42 13.71 22.58
CA ASP A 322 3.96 13.66 22.78
C ASP A 322 3.25 14.97 22.42
N ASN A 323 3.99 16.08 22.37
CA ASN A 323 3.46 17.40 22.02
C ASN A 323 3.45 17.70 20.51
N VAL A 324 4.07 16.85 19.71
CA VAL A 324 4.38 17.15 18.31
C VAL A 324 3.83 16.09 17.36
N LEU A 325 3.72 14.87 17.81
CA LEU A 325 3.26 13.73 17.02
C LEU A 325 1.76 13.53 17.22
N VAL A 326 1.06 13.28 16.12
CA VAL A 326 -0.29 12.76 16.12
C VAL A 326 -0.16 11.25 16.09
N GLU A 327 -0.60 10.56 17.13
CA GLU A 327 -0.51 9.12 17.30
C GLU A 327 -1.87 8.46 17.21
N GLU A 328 -1.88 7.15 16.99
CA GLU A 328 -3.12 6.38 17.02
C GLU A 328 -3.71 6.38 18.44
N GLY A 329 -4.91 6.92 18.56
CA GLY A 329 -5.59 7.07 19.85
C GLY A 329 -5.59 8.48 20.40
N ASP A 330 -4.88 9.42 19.79
CA ASP A 330 -4.92 10.82 20.18
C ASP A 330 -6.32 11.41 20.00
N ASP A 331 -6.81 12.06 21.05
CA ASP A 331 -8.11 12.75 21.05
C ASP A 331 -7.91 14.26 20.81
N PHE A 332 -8.34 14.71 19.64
CA PHE A 332 -8.35 16.13 19.26
C PHE A 332 -9.72 16.81 19.46
N GLY A 333 -10.65 16.17 20.16
CA GLY A 333 -11.98 16.70 20.42
C GLY A 333 -12.94 16.63 19.24
N PHE A 334 -12.62 15.89 18.19
CA PHE A 334 -13.48 15.72 17.01
C PHE A 334 -14.39 14.49 17.07
N SER A 335 -14.28 13.67 18.10
CA SER A 335 -15.03 12.42 18.26
C SER A 335 -16.50 12.57 18.65
N GLY A 336 -17.03 13.80 18.67
CA GLY A 336 -18.44 14.08 19.01
C GLY A 336 -18.77 13.98 20.49
N THR A 337 -17.81 13.70 21.34
CA THR A 337 -17.91 13.89 22.78
C THR A 337 -17.54 15.33 23.06
N THR A 338 -18.52 16.16 23.38
CA THR A 338 -18.28 17.50 23.90
C THR A 338 -17.41 17.40 25.15
N VAL A 339 -16.12 17.77 25.01
CA VAL A 339 -15.29 18.01 26.18
C VAL A 339 -15.75 19.34 26.81
N GLY A 340 -16.58 19.23 27.81
CA GLY A 340 -16.97 20.36 28.63
C GLY A 340 -18.46 20.66 28.67
N ASP A 341 -19.12 20.07 29.59
CA ASP A 341 -20.19 20.68 30.43
C ASP A 341 -19.74 20.63 31.88
#